data_c7af9fd308da52e193fc009724b15bfd
#
_entry.id   c7af9fd308da52e193fc009724b15bfd
#
_cell.length_a   1.000
_cell.length_b   1.000
_cell.length_c   1.000
_cell.angle_alpha   90.00
_cell.angle_beta   90.00
_cell.angle_gamma   90.00
#
_symmetry.space_group_name_H-M   'P 1'
#
loop_
_entity.id
_entity.type
_entity.pdbx_description
1 polymer ?
#
loop_
_entity_poly.entity_id
_entity_poly.type
_entity_poly.pdbx_seq_one_letter_code
_entity_poly.pdbx_strand_id
1 'polypeptide(L)'
;MLHRPKPNRYYLIHNEPVLLTETLLKELQPPNRPQPIKLTKPWLIAFGYWPDPSANSWIFEDSRLIPGMNCWLCVQTRRYLQYVHELQDLFEEEYEYTELRLRTDPNKLHLPTIRQQLV
;
A
#
# COMPACT_ATOMS: atom_id res chain seq x y z
N MET A 1 20.09 6.09 -4.00
CA MET A 1 20.14 4.64 -3.87
C MET A 1 18.90 4.00 -4.47
N LEU A 2 19.09 2.94 -5.20
CA LEU A 2 17.98 2.25 -5.84
C LEU A 2 17.24 1.36 -4.86
N HIS A 3 15.92 1.43 -4.90
CA HIS A 3 15.10 0.53 -4.11
C HIS A 3 15.17 -0.89 -4.69
N ARG A 4 15.34 -1.86 -3.83
CA ARG A 4 15.37 -3.26 -4.23
C ARG A 4 14.04 -3.92 -3.85
N PRO A 5 13.27 -4.38 -4.84
CA PRO A 5 12.00 -5.04 -4.53
C PRO A 5 12.18 -6.27 -3.66
N LYS A 6 11.20 -6.50 -2.78
CA LYS A 6 11.20 -7.64 -1.87
C LYS A 6 10.03 -8.56 -2.21
N PRO A 7 10.14 -9.85 -1.86
CA PRO A 7 8.99 -10.73 -1.96
C PRO A 7 7.91 -10.33 -0.96
N ASN A 8 6.68 -10.76 -1.23
CA ASN A 8 5.51 -10.49 -0.40
C ASN A 8 5.18 -8.99 -0.33
N ARG A 9 5.46 -8.28 -1.40
CA ARG A 9 5.15 -6.87 -1.55
C ARG A 9 4.43 -6.63 -2.85
N TYR A 10 3.57 -5.64 -2.89
CA TYR A 10 2.84 -5.29 -4.10
C TYR A 10 3.61 -4.26 -4.92
N TYR A 11 3.75 -4.53 -6.19
CA TYR A 11 4.38 -3.65 -7.16
C TYR A 11 3.60 -3.68 -8.46
N LEU A 12 3.80 -2.68 -9.30
CA LEU A 12 3.23 -2.69 -10.65
C LEU A 12 4.17 -3.44 -11.59
N ILE A 13 3.60 -4.37 -12.34
CA ILE A 13 4.29 -5.03 -13.44
C ILE A 13 3.38 -4.88 -14.63
N HIS A 14 3.87 -4.21 -15.68
CA HIS A 14 3.04 -3.89 -16.86
C HIS A 14 1.79 -3.11 -16.45
N ASN A 15 1.96 -2.17 -15.51
CA ASN A 15 0.88 -1.31 -15.02
C ASN A 15 -0.22 -2.05 -14.26
N GLU A 16 0.07 -3.26 -13.79
CA GLU A 16 -0.89 -4.04 -13.00
C GLU A 16 -0.32 -4.32 -11.62
N PRO A 17 -1.12 -4.20 -10.56
CA PRO A 17 -0.64 -4.56 -9.23
C PRO A 17 -0.43 -6.07 -9.13
N VAL A 18 0.74 -6.46 -8.66
CA VAL A 18 1.09 -7.87 -8.52
C VAL A 18 1.78 -8.06 -7.17
N LEU A 19 1.39 -9.10 -6.45
CA LEU A 19 2.11 -9.50 -5.24
C LEU A 19 3.33 -10.29 -5.66
N LEU A 20 4.51 -9.75 -5.40
CA LEU A 20 5.75 -10.42 -5.78
C LEU A 20 5.99 -11.64 -4.91
N THR A 21 6.46 -12.70 -5.54
CA THR A 21 6.95 -13.88 -4.86
C THR A 21 8.44 -14.01 -5.14
N GLU A 22 9.12 -14.86 -4.38
CA GLU A 22 10.53 -15.09 -4.66
C GLU A 22 10.73 -15.66 -6.06
N THR A 23 9.84 -16.56 -6.47
CA THR A 23 9.93 -17.15 -7.81
C THR A 23 9.77 -16.09 -8.88
N LEU A 24 8.76 -15.23 -8.74
CA LEU A 24 8.52 -14.18 -9.71
C LEU A 24 9.68 -13.20 -9.79
N LEU A 25 10.25 -12.84 -8.63
CA LEU A 25 11.41 -11.94 -8.62
C LEU A 25 12.59 -12.51 -9.39
N LYS A 26 12.79 -13.82 -9.30
CA LYS A 26 13.88 -14.46 -10.03
C LYS A 26 13.62 -14.51 -11.52
N GLU A 27 12.36 -14.52 -11.92
CA GLU A 27 11.99 -14.62 -13.34
C GLU A 27 11.94 -13.28 -14.04
N LEU A 28 11.80 -12.19 -13.29
CA LEU A 28 11.71 -10.88 -13.88
C LEU A 28 13.06 -10.40 -14.39
N GLN A 29 13.05 -9.89 -15.60
CA GLN A 29 14.24 -9.36 -16.23
C GLN A 29 13.91 -8.05 -16.92
N PRO A 30 14.89 -7.15 -17.10
CA PRO A 30 14.65 -5.93 -17.84
C PRO A 30 14.06 -6.26 -19.21
N PRO A 31 13.09 -5.45 -19.73
CA PRO A 31 12.58 -4.22 -19.12
C PRO A 31 11.45 -4.40 -18.12
N ASN A 32 11.14 -5.62 -17.69
CA ASN A 32 9.99 -5.92 -16.83
C ASN A 32 10.32 -5.70 -15.37
N ARG A 33 10.71 -4.48 -15.00
CA ARG A 33 11.04 -4.16 -13.63
C ARG A 33 9.79 -3.83 -12.83
N PRO A 34 9.70 -4.31 -11.59
CA PRO A 34 8.61 -3.88 -10.71
C PRO A 34 8.71 -2.38 -10.44
N GLN A 35 7.57 -1.71 -10.52
CA GLN A 35 7.49 -0.28 -10.24
C GLN A 35 6.76 -0.06 -8.93
N PRO A 36 7.21 0.89 -8.09
CA PRO A 36 6.51 1.18 -6.85
C PRO A 36 5.07 1.63 -7.11
N ILE A 37 4.16 1.25 -6.22
CA ILE A 37 2.77 1.68 -6.30
C ILE A 37 2.56 2.79 -5.29
N LYS A 38 2.09 3.94 -5.76
CA LYS A 38 1.82 5.04 -4.86
C LYS A 38 0.71 4.66 -3.88
N LEU A 39 0.92 4.99 -2.60
CA LEU A 39 -0.05 4.69 -1.56
C LEU A 39 -1.16 5.73 -1.63
N THR A 40 -2.34 5.29 -2.02
CA THR A 40 -3.50 6.15 -2.20
C THR A 40 -4.65 5.67 -1.32
N LYS A 41 -5.70 6.49 -1.23
CA LYS A 41 -6.86 6.13 -0.44
C LYS A 41 -7.47 4.79 -0.82
N PRO A 42 -7.65 4.46 -2.12
CA PRO A 42 -8.16 3.14 -2.47
C PRO A 42 -7.32 2.00 -1.92
N TRP A 43 -6.00 2.14 -1.91
CA TRP A 43 -5.13 1.12 -1.34
C TRP A 43 -5.33 0.99 0.17
N LEU A 44 -5.47 2.14 0.86
CA LEU A 44 -5.74 2.10 2.30
C LEU A 44 -7.05 1.40 2.59
N ILE A 45 -8.09 1.72 1.84
CA ILE A 45 -9.38 1.07 2.01
C ILE A 45 -9.27 -0.43 1.76
N ALA A 46 -8.54 -0.82 0.72
CA ALA A 46 -8.38 -2.24 0.39
C ALA A 46 -7.66 -3.01 1.49
N PHE A 47 -6.75 -2.36 2.20
CA PHE A 47 -6.06 -2.98 3.34
C PHE A 47 -6.89 -3.01 4.62
N GLY A 48 -7.99 -2.26 4.66
CA GLY A 48 -8.85 -2.25 5.84
C GLY A 48 -8.86 -0.95 6.61
N TYR A 49 -8.13 0.06 6.15
CA TYR A 49 -8.18 1.37 6.76
C TYR A 49 -9.50 2.05 6.47
N TRP A 50 -9.93 2.89 7.38
CA TRP A 50 -11.09 3.73 7.13
C TRP A 50 -10.84 5.13 7.68
N PRO A 51 -11.56 6.13 7.14
CA PRO A 51 -11.32 7.51 7.55
C PRO A 51 -11.90 7.82 8.91
N ASP A 52 -11.16 8.64 9.65
CA ASP A 52 -11.66 9.26 10.88
C ASP A 52 -11.82 10.74 10.59
N PRO A 53 -13.03 11.19 10.25
CA PRO A 53 -13.20 12.59 9.84
C PRO A 53 -12.93 13.59 10.95
N SER A 54 -13.05 13.17 12.20
CA SER A 54 -12.82 14.09 13.31
C SER A 54 -11.35 14.46 13.49
N ALA A 55 -10.44 13.63 12.95
CA ALA A 55 -9.01 13.85 13.12
C ALA A 55 -8.26 13.90 11.79
N ASN A 56 -8.98 13.94 10.67
CA ASN A 56 -8.38 13.96 9.34
C ASN A 56 -7.31 12.87 9.19
N SER A 57 -7.67 11.66 9.56
CA SER A 57 -6.73 10.55 9.54
C SER A 57 -7.40 9.28 9.08
N TRP A 58 -6.58 8.25 8.85
CA TRP A 58 -7.05 6.93 8.44
C TRP A 58 -6.57 5.91 9.47
N ILE A 59 -7.44 5.02 9.87
CA ILE A 59 -7.19 4.11 10.99
C ILE A 59 -7.35 2.66 10.56
N PHE A 60 -6.41 1.83 10.98
CA PHE A 60 -6.52 0.39 10.90
C PHE A 60 -5.79 -0.19 12.11
N GLU A 61 -6.50 -0.91 12.97
CA GLU A 61 -5.95 -1.44 14.21
C GLU A 61 -5.26 -0.32 14.99
N ASP A 62 -4.01 -0.50 15.35
CA ASP A 62 -3.26 0.51 16.11
C ASP A 62 -2.55 1.53 15.23
N SER A 63 -2.76 1.45 13.92
CA SER A 63 -2.08 2.33 12.98
C SER A 63 -2.97 3.50 12.59
N ARG A 64 -2.43 4.70 12.69
CA ARG A 64 -3.11 5.91 12.26
C ARG A 64 -2.22 6.66 11.27
N LEU A 65 -2.77 6.94 10.09
CA LEU A 65 -2.07 7.64 9.04
C LEU A 65 -2.71 9.00 8.79
N ILE A 66 -1.86 10.00 8.66
CA ILE A 66 -2.29 11.37 8.36
C ILE A 66 -1.81 11.72 6.95
N PRO A 67 -2.70 12.24 6.09
CA PRO A 67 -2.27 12.63 4.75
C PRO A 67 -1.32 13.82 4.78
N GLY A 68 -0.29 13.75 3.97
CA GLY A 68 0.65 14.84 3.77
C GLY A 68 0.80 15.12 2.29
N MET A 69 1.84 15.87 1.94
CA MET A 69 2.10 16.22 0.56
C MET A 69 2.79 15.03 -0.11
N ASN A 70 2.06 14.31 -0.95
CA ASN A 70 2.56 13.12 -1.67
C ASN A 70 3.03 11.99 -0.76
N CYS A 71 2.54 11.95 0.48
CA CYS A 71 2.94 10.92 1.42
C CYS A 71 1.90 10.80 2.52
N TRP A 72 2.12 9.81 3.38
CA TRP A 72 1.30 9.58 4.58
C TRP A 72 2.24 9.50 5.76
N LEU A 73 1.85 10.09 6.87
CA LEU A 73 2.62 10.01 8.10
C LEU A 73 1.98 9.00 9.03
N CYS A 74 2.75 7.99 9.44
CA CYS A 74 2.30 7.08 10.47
C CYS A 74 2.57 7.75 11.82
N VAL A 75 1.50 8.03 12.57
CA VAL A 75 1.60 8.80 13.80
C VAL A 75 2.44 8.07 14.85
N GLN A 76 2.24 6.76 14.98
CA GLN A 76 2.87 5.99 16.03
C GLN A 76 4.37 5.84 15.84
N THR A 77 4.80 5.63 14.60
CA THR A 77 6.22 5.38 14.32
C THR A 77 6.93 6.59 13.75
N ARG A 78 6.18 7.64 13.38
CA ARG A 78 6.70 8.86 12.76
C ARG A 78 7.38 8.61 11.43
N ARG A 79 6.99 7.52 10.75
CA ARG A 79 7.52 7.20 9.42
C ARG A 79 6.64 7.80 8.36
N TYR A 80 7.27 8.32 7.30
CA TYR A 80 6.56 8.79 6.13
C TYR A 80 6.48 7.66 5.13
N LEU A 81 5.28 7.47 4.57
CA LEU A 81 5.01 6.38 3.65
C LEU A 81 4.54 6.98 2.34
N GLN A 82 5.22 6.64 1.27
CA GLN A 82 4.90 7.15 -0.05
C GLN A 82 4.32 6.06 -0.94
N TYR A 83 4.75 4.83 -0.72
CA TYR A 83 4.41 3.70 -1.58
C TYR A 83 3.80 2.57 -0.78
N VAL A 84 3.04 1.72 -1.51
CA VAL A 84 2.36 0.58 -0.90
C VAL A 84 3.36 -0.34 -0.19
N HIS A 85 4.49 -0.65 -0.83
CA HIS A 85 5.47 -1.55 -0.22
C HIS A 85 6.04 -0.98 1.08
N GLU A 86 6.08 0.34 1.23
CA GLU A 86 6.57 0.94 2.47
C GLU A 86 5.59 0.72 3.62
N LEU A 87 4.29 0.75 3.32
CA LEU A 87 3.30 0.41 4.33
C LEU A 87 3.42 -1.05 4.74
N GLN A 88 3.69 -1.93 3.78
CA GLN A 88 3.90 -3.34 4.08
C GLN A 88 5.16 -3.55 4.91
N ASP A 89 6.24 -2.81 4.60
CA ASP A 89 7.46 -2.85 5.40
C ASP A 89 7.17 -2.42 6.85
N LEU A 90 6.39 -1.37 7.01
CA LEU A 90 6.05 -0.86 8.33
C LEU A 90 5.36 -1.94 9.18
N PHE A 91 4.39 -2.66 8.59
CA PHE A 91 3.69 -3.68 9.35
C PHE A 91 4.59 -4.86 9.68
N GLU A 92 5.48 -5.24 8.77
CA GLU A 92 6.40 -6.32 9.05
C GLU A 92 7.36 -5.97 10.19
N GLU A 93 7.77 -4.72 10.27
CA GLU A 93 8.79 -4.29 11.23
C GLU A 93 8.22 -3.84 12.56
N GLU A 94 7.02 -3.21 12.56
CA GLU A 94 6.50 -2.56 13.76
C GLU A 94 5.23 -3.19 14.30
N TYR A 95 4.48 -3.92 13.49
CA TYR A 95 3.21 -4.49 13.91
C TYR A 95 3.20 -5.99 13.66
N GLU A 96 4.12 -6.70 14.32
CA GLU A 96 4.36 -8.11 14.01
C GLU A 96 3.16 -9.02 14.25
N TYR A 97 2.21 -8.60 15.07
CA TYR A 97 1.04 -9.42 15.34
C TYR A 97 -0.17 -9.04 14.48
N THR A 98 0.00 -8.08 13.59
CA THR A 98 -1.07 -7.64 12.72
C THR A 98 -0.67 -7.89 11.28
N GLU A 99 -1.42 -8.75 10.60
CA GLU A 99 -1.15 -9.05 9.22
C GLU A 99 -1.82 -8.01 8.32
N LEU A 100 -1.03 -7.33 7.49
CA LEU A 100 -1.56 -6.38 6.53
C LEU A 100 -1.77 -7.11 5.21
N ARG A 101 -3.03 -7.29 4.83
CA ARG A 101 -3.36 -7.96 3.58
C ARG A 101 -4.56 -7.29 2.93
N LEU A 102 -4.65 -7.43 1.62
CA LEU A 102 -5.76 -6.85 0.89
C LEU A 102 -7.05 -7.59 1.22
N ARG A 103 -8.09 -6.82 1.45
CA ARG A 103 -9.43 -7.36 1.72
C ARG A 103 -10.34 -7.22 0.53
N THR A 104 -9.86 -6.53 -0.52
CA THR A 104 -10.55 -6.44 -1.79
C THR A 104 -9.57 -6.70 -2.92
N ASP A 105 -10.09 -7.02 -4.10
CA ASP A 105 -9.28 -7.27 -5.28
C ASP A 105 -8.52 -6.00 -5.67
N PRO A 106 -7.18 -6.05 -5.77
CA PRO A 106 -6.40 -4.87 -6.19
C PRO A 106 -6.87 -4.26 -7.50
N ASN A 107 -7.38 -5.07 -8.41
CA ASN A 107 -7.84 -4.55 -9.70
C ASN A 107 -9.07 -3.68 -9.55
N LYS A 108 -9.84 -3.85 -8.50
CA LYS A 108 -11.02 -3.03 -8.24
C LYS A 108 -10.67 -1.67 -7.64
N LEU A 109 -9.42 -1.50 -7.24
CA LEU A 109 -8.97 -0.22 -6.69
C LEU A 109 -8.96 0.89 -7.72
N HIS A 110 -9.02 0.54 -8.98
CA HIS A 110 -9.03 1.50 -10.07
C HIS A 110 -10.42 1.82 -10.56
N LEU A 111 -11.43 1.19 -9.98
CA LEU A 111 -12.80 1.52 -10.33
C LEU A 111 -13.11 2.91 -9.82
N PRO A 112 -13.75 3.64 -10.61
CA PRO A 112 -14.10 4.99 -10.18
C PRO A 112 -15.07 4.97 -9.06
N THR A 113 -14.83 4.30 -8.56
CA THR A 113 -15.33 4.33 -7.63
C THR A 113 -15.96 5.02 -7.21
N ILE A 114 -15.69 4.83 -7.64
CA ILE A 114 -15.97 5.05 -7.57
C ILE A 114 -16.89 5.90 -7.69
N ARG A 115 -17.46 6.19 -8.15
CA ARG A 115 -18.10 6.78 -8.40
C ARG A 115 -19.01 6.86 -7.82
N GLN A 116 -19.06 6.45 -7.77
CA GLN A 116 -19.52 6.44 -7.32
C GLN A 116 -19.82 6.50 -6.62
N GLN A 117 -19.67 6.40 -6.42
CA GLN A 117 -19.66 6.46 -5.64
C GLN A 117 -20.39 7.03 -5.24
N LEU A 118 -20.97 6.89 -5.55
CA LEU A 118 -21.46 7.24 -5.35
C LEU A 118 -22.17 7.41 -4.92
N VAL A 119 -22.51 7.28 -5.00
CA VAL A 119 -22.82 7.50 -4.65
C VAL A 119 -22.95 7.77 -4.28
#